data_e56d83c97a21914f805562332fc860d4
#
_entry.id   e56d83c97a21914f805562332fc860d4
#
_cell.length_a   1.000
_cell.length_b   1.000
_cell.length_c   1.000
_cell.angle_alpha   90.00
_cell.angle_beta   90.00
_cell.angle_gamma   90.00
#
_symmetry.space_group_name_H-M   'P 1'
#
loop_
_entity.id
_entity.type
_entity.pdbx_description
1 polymer ?
#
loop_
_entity_poly.entity_id
_entity_poly.type
_entity_poly.pdbx_seq_one_letter_code
_entity_poly.pdbx_strand_id
1 'polypeptide(L)'
;MDQLTASQPARPVILCLSKAGLAIARRLAEVIDADIHGHAVRCPDAPHHFGKATPHIADLFCSGRPVIGICAAGILIRAVAPHLRHKGTDAPVIAVAESGNVAVPLVGGHHGAITLARQVADAVGANLAITTAGDDRWGIPLDEPPAGWRLANQAAAQRVMPQLLAGDGAFIDGDCLDGLNEWFDRVPRGNAVSLTVTRRQRTPGESELVYCPQDVMLGVGCARGCQPDEMIDLVMQELTRADINAASIAGVFSVDLKADEPALHALAAMLDVPLRIFDRETLAAEAPRLASPSAVVEEEIGIPGVAEAAALAAAGPDGKLIHKKVKSANATMALALAPAPVDEPALAGRKPGRVMLIGIGPGQAEWRTPEASQMILGADELVGYDLYIDLLGAVAAHIPRRDFRLGEEEARCRYALEAAAVGKDVADLFG
;
A
#
# COMPACT_ATOMS: atom_id res chain seq x y z
N MET A 1 -25.93 -8.12 3.09
CA MET A 1 -25.34 -6.77 2.97
C MET A 1 -24.15 -6.77 3.90
N ASP A 2 -23.06 -7.44 3.51
CA ASP A 2 -21.83 -7.49 4.28
C ASP A 2 -20.86 -6.50 3.64
N GLN A 3 -20.36 -5.60 4.48
CA GLN A 3 -19.39 -4.59 4.10
C GLN A 3 -18.10 -5.29 3.61
N LEU A 4 -17.83 -5.17 2.31
CA LEU A 4 -16.57 -5.58 1.71
C LEU A 4 -15.48 -4.65 2.24
N THR A 5 -14.73 -5.16 3.21
CA THR A 5 -13.58 -4.47 3.82
C THR A 5 -12.51 -4.26 2.76
N ALA A 6 -12.09 -3.00 2.57
CA ALA A 6 -10.84 -2.63 1.93
C ALA A 6 -9.69 -3.46 2.52
N SER A 7 -8.71 -3.84 1.70
CA SER A 7 -7.48 -4.49 2.15
C SER A 7 -6.85 -3.63 3.24
N GLN A 8 -6.99 -4.07 4.50
CA GLN A 8 -6.35 -3.38 5.63
C GLN A 8 -4.84 -3.50 5.47
N PRO A 9 -4.08 -2.47 5.86
CA PRO A 9 -2.62 -2.58 5.95
C PRO A 9 -2.27 -3.79 6.81
N ALA A 10 -1.21 -4.52 6.43
CA ALA A 10 -0.84 -5.77 7.06
C ALA A 10 -0.76 -5.58 8.59
N ARG A 11 -1.58 -6.31 9.33
CA ARG A 11 -1.76 -6.16 10.78
C ARG A 11 -0.42 -6.29 11.49
N PRO A 12 0.00 -5.34 12.35
CA PRO A 12 1.27 -5.40 13.05
C PRO A 12 1.38 -6.63 13.96
N VAL A 13 2.61 -7.08 14.21
CA VAL A 13 2.89 -8.15 15.19
C VAL A 13 3.69 -7.59 16.34
N ILE A 14 3.19 -7.79 17.56
CA ILE A 14 3.91 -7.51 18.80
C ILE A 14 4.60 -8.78 19.25
N LEU A 15 5.92 -8.81 19.20
CA LEU A 15 6.74 -9.95 19.57
C LEU A 15 7.31 -9.79 20.96
N CYS A 16 7.13 -10.79 21.84
CA CYS A 16 7.65 -10.78 23.21
C CYS A 16 8.47 -12.05 23.55
N LEU A 17 9.56 -11.86 24.28
CA LEU A 17 10.51 -12.90 24.66
C LEU A 17 10.42 -13.29 26.15
N SER A 18 9.62 -12.57 26.94
CA SER A 18 9.51 -12.78 28.39
C SER A 18 8.09 -12.48 28.90
N LYS A 19 7.77 -12.92 30.11
CA LYS A 19 6.49 -12.59 30.77
C LYS A 19 6.30 -11.10 31.00
N ALA A 20 7.38 -10.36 31.32
CA ALA A 20 7.33 -8.92 31.48
C ALA A 20 6.98 -8.23 30.15
N GLY A 21 7.63 -8.66 29.05
CA GLY A 21 7.30 -8.19 27.69
C GLY A 21 5.86 -8.52 27.28
N LEU A 22 5.31 -9.67 27.69
CA LEU A 22 3.92 -10.03 27.40
C LEU A 22 2.92 -9.08 28.06
N ALA A 23 3.21 -8.56 29.25
CA ALA A 23 2.36 -7.56 29.91
C ALA A 23 2.32 -6.24 29.11
N ILE A 24 3.47 -5.78 28.58
CA ILE A 24 3.55 -4.63 27.71
C ILE A 24 2.83 -4.90 26.37
N ALA A 25 3.03 -6.11 25.79
CA ALA A 25 2.36 -6.49 24.54
C ALA A 25 0.83 -6.41 24.63
N ARG A 26 0.25 -6.85 25.74
CA ARG A 26 -1.20 -6.77 25.99
C ARG A 26 -1.69 -5.32 26.04
N ARG A 27 -0.97 -4.44 26.75
CA ARG A 27 -1.31 -3.00 26.80
C ARG A 27 -1.25 -2.35 25.41
N LEU A 28 -0.25 -2.69 24.61
CA LEU A 28 -0.13 -2.19 23.23
C LEU A 28 -1.27 -2.70 22.35
N ALA A 29 -1.63 -3.97 22.46
CA ALA A 29 -2.69 -4.58 21.66
C ALA A 29 -4.10 -4.03 21.98
N GLU A 30 -4.31 -3.40 23.14
CA GLU A 30 -5.56 -2.69 23.48
C GLU A 30 -5.73 -1.38 22.65
N VAL A 31 -4.63 -0.81 22.18
CA VAL A 31 -4.61 0.48 21.45
C VAL A 31 -4.29 0.30 19.97
N ILE A 32 -3.35 -0.63 19.68
CA ILE A 32 -2.90 -0.95 18.33
C ILE A 32 -3.53 -2.27 17.93
N ASP A 33 -4.29 -2.31 16.85
CA ASP A 33 -4.85 -3.57 16.33
C ASP A 33 -3.72 -4.48 15.81
N ALA A 34 -3.15 -5.30 16.70
CA ALA A 34 -1.95 -6.10 16.46
C ALA A 34 -2.08 -7.51 17.05
N ASP A 35 -1.41 -8.47 16.40
CA ASP A 35 -1.30 -9.84 16.91
C ASP A 35 -0.16 -9.95 17.93
N ILE A 36 -0.34 -10.76 18.99
CA ILE A 36 0.69 -10.97 19.99
C ILE A 36 1.34 -12.35 19.77
N HIS A 37 2.64 -12.35 19.47
CA HIS A 37 3.45 -13.56 19.33
C HIS A 37 4.45 -13.66 20.47
N GLY A 38 4.36 -14.75 21.26
CA GLY A 38 5.22 -15.03 22.41
C GLY A 38 6.13 -16.22 22.20
N HIS A 39 7.32 -16.17 22.81
CA HIS A 39 8.20 -17.34 22.83
C HIS A 39 7.54 -18.51 23.60
N ALA A 40 7.39 -19.66 22.96
CA ALA A 40 6.58 -20.79 23.44
C ALA A 40 6.87 -21.22 24.89
N VAL A 41 8.16 -21.22 25.29
CA VAL A 41 8.55 -21.64 26.67
C VAL A 41 8.45 -20.48 27.66
N ARG A 42 8.77 -19.25 27.24
CA ARG A 42 8.90 -18.09 28.16
C ARG A 42 7.63 -17.25 28.25
N CYS A 43 6.74 -17.36 27.26
CA CYS A 43 5.46 -16.66 27.18
C CYS A 43 4.32 -17.66 26.85
N PRO A 44 4.06 -18.68 27.69
CA PRO A 44 3.08 -19.72 27.39
C PRO A 44 1.64 -19.19 27.33
N ASP A 45 1.39 -18.01 27.87
CA ASP A 45 0.07 -17.35 27.89
C ASP A 45 -0.12 -16.38 26.71
N ALA A 46 0.77 -16.38 25.70
CA ALA A 46 0.60 -15.57 24.49
C ALA A 46 -0.41 -16.23 23.53
N PRO A 47 -1.18 -15.44 22.75
CA PRO A 47 -2.13 -16.01 21.78
C PRO A 47 -1.47 -16.84 20.68
N HIS A 48 -0.30 -16.42 20.19
CA HIS A 48 0.48 -17.14 19.18
C HIS A 48 1.88 -17.44 19.70
N HIS A 49 2.44 -18.58 19.30
CA HIS A 49 3.72 -19.04 19.81
C HIS A 49 4.77 -19.25 18.71
N PHE A 50 6.03 -18.99 19.05
CA PHE A 50 7.19 -19.33 18.22
C PHE A 50 8.32 -19.97 19.05
N GLY A 51 9.16 -20.78 18.40
CA GLY A 51 10.28 -21.44 19.06
C GLY A 51 11.59 -20.66 18.98
N LYS A 52 11.96 -20.20 17.79
CA LYS A 52 13.20 -19.44 17.51
C LYS A 52 12.86 -18.04 17.08
N ALA A 53 13.39 -17.02 17.78
CA ALA A 53 13.04 -15.61 17.53
C ALA A 53 13.55 -15.13 16.17
N THR A 54 14.82 -15.39 15.83
CA THR A 54 15.44 -14.85 14.61
C THR A 54 14.72 -15.25 13.32
N PRO A 55 14.46 -16.56 13.03
CA PRO A 55 13.73 -16.92 11.82
C PRO A 55 12.29 -16.40 11.85
N HIS A 56 11.60 -16.42 12.98
CA HIS A 56 10.24 -15.93 13.08
C HIS A 56 10.12 -14.43 12.80
N ILE A 57 11.06 -13.62 13.30
CA ILE A 57 11.14 -12.18 12.99
C ILE A 57 11.43 -11.96 11.50
N ALA A 58 12.35 -12.75 10.93
CA ALA A 58 12.68 -12.68 9.51
C ALA A 58 11.48 -12.99 8.63
N ASP A 59 10.72 -14.03 8.95
CA ASP A 59 9.50 -14.42 8.23
C ASP A 59 8.43 -13.31 8.28
N LEU A 60 8.18 -12.72 9.45
CA LEU A 60 7.27 -11.59 9.61
C LEU A 60 7.71 -10.38 8.79
N PHE A 61 8.99 -10.02 8.86
CA PHE A 61 9.55 -8.91 8.09
C PHE A 61 9.45 -9.16 6.58
N CYS A 62 9.81 -10.35 6.11
CA CYS A 62 9.70 -10.73 4.70
C CYS A 62 8.27 -10.76 4.19
N SER A 63 7.28 -10.98 5.05
CA SER A 63 5.86 -10.91 4.70
C SER A 63 5.31 -9.49 4.60
N GLY A 64 6.13 -8.47 4.88
CA GLY A 64 5.69 -7.07 4.88
C GLY A 64 4.92 -6.66 6.14
N ARG A 65 4.81 -7.53 7.15
CA ARG A 65 4.13 -7.19 8.42
C ARG A 65 4.99 -6.29 9.29
N PRO A 66 4.45 -5.18 9.82
CA PRO A 66 5.15 -4.38 10.83
C PRO A 66 5.47 -5.21 12.09
N VAL A 67 6.71 -5.12 12.57
CA VAL A 67 7.17 -5.87 13.77
C VAL A 67 7.46 -4.92 14.91
N ILE A 68 6.76 -5.08 16.02
CA ILE A 68 7.00 -4.37 17.29
C ILE A 68 7.65 -5.38 18.25
N GLY A 69 8.97 -5.36 18.37
CA GLY A 69 9.70 -6.31 19.21
C GLY A 69 9.94 -5.78 20.62
N ILE A 70 9.31 -6.39 21.64
CA ILE A 70 9.60 -6.09 23.04
C ILE A 70 10.83 -6.91 23.45
N CYS A 71 11.99 -6.44 23.04
CA CYS A 71 13.29 -7.09 23.26
C CYS A 71 14.44 -6.13 22.90
N ALA A 72 15.68 -6.60 23.12
CA ALA A 72 16.86 -5.84 22.72
C ALA A 72 16.87 -5.58 21.18
N ALA A 73 17.08 -4.35 20.76
CA ALA A 73 17.17 -3.92 19.35
C ALA A 73 18.12 -4.79 18.50
N GLY A 74 19.24 -5.24 19.08
CA GLY A 74 20.19 -6.12 18.40
C GLY A 74 19.64 -7.49 17.99
N ILE A 75 18.56 -7.99 18.61
CA ILE A 75 17.88 -9.22 18.19
C ILE A 75 17.11 -8.96 16.90
N LEU A 76 16.35 -7.86 16.84
CA LEU A 76 15.60 -7.44 15.67
C LEU A 76 16.53 -7.16 14.49
N ILE A 77 17.56 -6.33 14.72
CA ILE A 77 18.55 -5.96 13.69
C ILE A 77 19.18 -7.21 13.06
N ARG A 78 19.66 -8.17 13.88
CA ARG A 78 20.28 -9.40 13.35
C ARG A 78 19.29 -10.29 12.59
N ALA A 79 18.03 -10.25 12.96
CA ALA A 79 17.00 -11.04 12.27
C ALA A 79 16.67 -10.44 10.89
N VAL A 80 16.56 -9.11 10.77
CA VAL A 80 16.12 -8.47 9.53
C VAL A 80 17.26 -8.08 8.59
N ALA A 81 18.49 -7.89 9.12
CA ALA A 81 19.63 -7.42 8.31
C ALA A 81 19.91 -8.22 7.04
N PRO A 82 19.83 -9.58 7.02
CA PRO A 82 20.01 -10.36 5.79
C PRO A 82 18.92 -10.15 4.75
N HIS A 83 17.78 -9.56 5.13
CA HIS A 83 16.57 -9.42 4.33
C HIS A 83 16.28 -7.96 3.93
N LEU A 84 17.09 -7.00 4.37
CA LEU A 84 16.97 -5.59 3.99
C LEU A 84 17.20 -5.45 2.48
N ARG A 85 16.28 -4.75 1.79
CA ARG A 85 16.32 -4.56 0.34
C ARG A 85 16.41 -3.09 -0.04
N HIS A 86 15.39 -2.34 0.32
CA HIS A 86 15.30 -0.93 -0.04
C HIS A 86 14.46 -0.17 0.99
N LYS A 87 14.94 1.02 1.40
CA LYS A 87 14.30 1.85 2.43
C LYS A 87 12.82 2.17 2.15
N GLY A 88 12.41 2.15 0.87
CA GLY A 88 11.04 2.40 0.43
C GLY A 88 10.14 1.15 0.37
N THR A 89 10.64 -0.05 0.71
CA THR A 89 9.85 -1.31 0.64
C THR A 89 9.99 -2.16 1.90
N ASP A 90 10.95 -1.86 2.76
CA ASP A 90 11.21 -2.63 3.97
C ASP A 90 10.12 -2.36 5.02
N ALA A 91 9.55 -3.42 5.59
CA ALA A 91 8.50 -3.34 6.58
C ALA A 91 8.96 -2.60 7.85
N PRO A 92 8.06 -1.90 8.56
CA PRO A 92 8.36 -1.26 9.84
C PRO A 92 8.88 -2.23 10.89
N VAL A 93 10.00 -1.88 11.55
CA VAL A 93 10.53 -2.62 12.70
C VAL A 93 10.80 -1.65 13.83
N ILE A 94 10.12 -1.85 14.96
CA ILE A 94 10.22 -1.02 16.14
C ILE A 94 10.74 -1.87 17.31
N ALA A 95 11.78 -1.40 18.00
CA ALA A 95 12.22 -1.98 19.26
C ALA A 95 11.55 -1.25 20.43
N VAL A 96 11.03 -2.02 21.37
CA VAL A 96 10.48 -1.52 22.63
C VAL A 96 11.26 -2.14 23.78
N ALA A 97 11.69 -1.31 24.73
CA ALA A 97 12.34 -1.83 25.92
C ALA A 97 11.35 -2.72 26.73
N GLU A 98 11.86 -3.77 27.38
CA GLU A 98 11.03 -4.66 28.18
C GLU A 98 10.30 -3.96 29.33
N SER A 99 10.86 -2.85 29.82
CA SER A 99 10.21 -1.95 30.80
C SER A 99 9.12 -1.07 30.19
N GLY A 100 8.97 -1.03 28.85
CA GLY A 100 8.04 -0.16 28.15
C GLY A 100 8.42 1.33 28.17
N ASN A 101 9.63 1.70 28.58
CA ASN A 101 10.02 3.12 28.76
C ASN A 101 10.69 3.76 27.55
N VAL A 102 11.05 2.98 26.52
CA VAL A 102 11.68 3.48 25.28
C VAL A 102 11.12 2.72 24.08
N ALA A 103 10.79 3.46 23.03
CA ALA A 103 10.44 2.94 21.71
C ALA A 103 11.39 3.53 20.65
N VAL A 104 11.95 2.68 19.78
CA VAL A 104 12.96 3.05 18.77
C VAL A 104 12.54 2.48 17.42
N PRO A 105 12.21 3.30 16.40
CA PRO A 105 12.06 2.82 15.04
C PRO A 105 13.45 2.42 14.49
N LEU A 106 13.57 1.17 13.98
CA LEU A 106 14.84 0.61 13.49
C LEU A 106 14.91 0.59 11.97
N VAL A 107 13.80 0.21 11.31
CA VAL A 107 13.69 0.01 9.86
C VAL A 107 12.29 0.43 9.41
N GLY A 108 12.15 0.77 8.12
CA GLY A 108 10.85 1.11 7.54
C GLY A 108 10.38 2.55 7.84
N GLY A 109 11.30 3.49 8.04
CA GLY A 109 10.98 4.91 8.24
C GLY A 109 10.02 5.42 7.18
N HIS A 110 10.30 5.13 5.91
CA HIS A 110 9.45 5.48 4.76
C HIS A 110 8.17 4.63 4.61
N HIS A 111 7.91 3.70 5.53
CA HIS A 111 6.73 2.85 5.58
C HIS A 111 5.97 2.98 6.91
N GLY A 112 6.02 4.16 7.51
CA GLY A 112 5.23 4.46 8.70
C GLY A 112 5.83 3.95 10.02
N ALA A 113 7.12 3.51 10.06
CA ALA A 113 7.73 3.06 11.30
C ALA A 113 7.78 4.15 12.38
N ILE A 114 7.99 5.42 11.99
CA ILE A 114 8.01 6.55 12.92
C ILE A 114 6.62 6.80 13.50
N THR A 115 5.58 6.77 12.63
CA THR A 115 4.18 6.93 13.06
C THR A 115 3.77 5.80 14.00
N LEU A 116 4.09 4.55 13.64
CA LEU A 116 3.81 3.40 14.49
C LEU A 116 4.59 3.44 15.81
N ALA A 117 5.88 3.85 15.80
CA ALA A 117 6.68 4.02 17.02
C ALA A 117 6.12 5.11 17.94
N ARG A 118 5.52 6.17 17.37
CA ARG A 118 4.83 7.21 18.14
C ARG A 118 3.57 6.66 18.79
N GLN A 119 2.74 5.93 18.05
CA GLN A 119 1.55 5.26 18.62
C GLN A 119 1.93 4.28 19.74
N VAL A 120 3.02 3.52 19.55
CA VAL A 120 3.57 2.63 20.59
C VAL A 120 4.00 3.44 21.82
N ALA A 121 4.74 4.51 21.63
CA ALA A 121 5.23 5.36 22.73
C ALA A 121 4.09 5.98 23.53
N ASP A 122 3.08 6.52 22.84
CA ASP A 122 1.90 7.12 23.46
C ASP A 122 1.09 6.09 24.26
N ALA A 123 0.92 4.86 23.71
CA ALA A 123 0.14 3.79 24.34
C ALA A 123 0.74 3.30 25.68
N VAL A 124 2.07 3.29 25.81
CA VAL A 124 2.74 2.79 27.02
C VAL A 124 3.45 3.87 27.83
N GLY A 125 3.46 5.13 27.38
CA GLY A 125 4.16 6.24 28.03
C GLY A 125 5.69 6.15 27.85
N ALA A 126 6.16 5.62 26.71
CA ALA A 126 7.56 5.45 26.42
C ALA A 126 8.21 6.75 25.90
N ASN A 127 9.51 6.90 26.10
CA ASN A 127 10.31 7.89 25.38
C ASN A 127 10.52 7.40 23.95
N LEU A 128 10.11 8.18 22.98
CA LEU A 128 10.32 7.93 21.57
C LEU A 128 11.73 8.40 21.18
N ALA A 129 12.59 7.48 20.73
CA ALA A 129 13.96 7.80 20.31
C ALA A 129 14.04 7.83 18.77
N ILE A 130 13.80 9.00 18.19
CA ILE A 130 13.96 9.25 16.75
C ILE A 130 15.38 9.74 16.49
N THR A 131 16.01 9.26 15.39
CA THR A 131 17.37 9.62 15.01
C THR A 131 17.46 10.27 13.62
N THR A 132 16.33 10.36 12.90
CA THR A 132 16.27 11.08 11.62
C THR A 132 16.30 12.58 11.86
N ALA A 133 17.25 13.28 11.22
CA ALA A 133 17.51 14.70 11.50
C ALA A 133 16.34 15.63 11.18
N GLY A 134 15.51 15.31 10.18
CA GLY A 134 14.30 16.05 9.84
C GLY A 134 13.22 15.94 10.90
N ASP A 135 12.94 14.70 11.35
CA ASP A 135 11.97 14.43 12.40
C ASP A 135 12.40 15.00 13.76
N ASP A 136 13.69 14.91 14.07
CA ASP A 136 14.22 15.45 15.33
C ASP A 136 14.10 16.98 15.37
N ARG A 137 14.35 17.68 14.26
CA ARG A 137 14.39 19.12 14.20
C ARG A 137 13.02 19.79 14.04
N TRP A 138 12.15 19.23 13.17
CA TRP A 138 10.85 19.83 12.82
C TRP A 138 9.67 18.95 13.21
N GLY A 139 9.91 17.71 13.58
CA GLY A 139 8.87 16.74 13.92
C GLY A 139 8.03 16.27 12.73
N ILE A 140 8.54 16.49 11.50
CA ILE A 140 7.91 16.05 10.25
C ILE A 140 8.95 15.50 9.26
N PRO A 141 8.64 14.38 8.58
CA PRO A 141 9.48 13.82 7.51
C PRO A 141 9.12 14.51 6.19
N LEU A 142 9.91 15.49 5.74
CA LEU A 142 9.62 16.21 4.48
C LEU A 142 9.73 15.32 3.23
N ASP A 143 10.42 14.21 3.30
CA ASP A 143 10.49 13.20 2.24
C ASP A 143 9.36 12.17 2.31
N GLU A 144 8.50 12.24 3.35
CA GLU A 144 7.31 11.41 3.53
C GLU A 144 6.08 12.30 3.78
N PRO A 145 5.46 12.84 2.73
CA PRO A 145 4.28 13.68 2.89
C PRO A 145 3.11 12.90 3.52
N PRO A 146 2.13 13.59 4.09
CA PRO A 146 0.95 12.96 4.67
C PRO A 146 0.18 12.09 3.66
N ALA A 147 -0.67 11.21 4.17
CA ALA A 147 -1.57 10.39 3.36
C ALA A 147 -2.36 11.24 2.36
N GLY A 148 -2.51 10.72 1.13
CA GLY A 148 -3.12 11.45 0.03
C GLY A 148 -2.19 12.47 -0.67
N TRP A 149 -0.91 12.50 -0.31
CA TRP A 149 0.09 13.35 -0.94
C TRP A 149 1.30 12.56 -1.40
N ARG A 150 1.94 12.97 -2.48
CA ARG A 150 3.13 12.32 -3.02
C ARG A 150 4.22 13.32 -3.33
N LEU A 151 5.46 12.98 -2.99
CA LEU A 151 6.65 13.73 -3.40
C LEU A 151 7.03 13.30 -4.83
N ALA A 152 6.87 14.20 -5.81
CA ALA A 152 7.08 13.88 -7.22
C ALA A 152 8.55 13.62 -7.57
N ASN A 153 9.48 14.17 -6.81
CA ASN A 153 10.93 14.05 -7.03
C ASN A 153 11.67 13.49 -5.82
N GLN A 154 11.22 12.30 -5.33
CA GLN A 154 11.75 11.62 -4.15
C GLN A 154 13.28 11.56 -4.09
N ALA A 155 13.95 11.31 -5.23
CA ALA A 155 15.41 11.26 -5.30
C ALA A 155 16.09 12.59 -4.93
N ALA A 156 15.40 13.72 -5.07
CA ALA A 156 15.93 15.03 -4.71
C ALA A 156 16.00 15.25 -3.19
N ALA A 157 15.19 14.54 -2.40
CA ALA A 157 15.13 14.68 -0.95
C ALA A 157 16.50 14.49 -0.30
N GLN A 158 17.29 13.52 -0.75
CA GLN A 158 18.66 13.28 -0.23
C GLN A 158 19.59 14.49 -0.39
N ARG A 159 19.37 15.31 -1.40
CA ARG A 159 20.17 16.52 -1.68
C ARG A 159 19.58 17.77 -1.02
N VAL A 160 18.25 17.89 -1.01
CA VAL A 160 17.54 19.07 -0.51
C VAL A 160 17.50 19.09 1.03
N MET A 161 17.29 17.94 1.67
CA MET A 161 17.23 17.85 3.13
C MET A 161 18.49 18.38 3.85
N PRO A 162 19.73 18.02 3.46
CA PRO A 162 20.92 18.61 4.06
C PRO A 162 21.02 20.13 3.86
N GLN A 163 20.59 20.66 2.71
CA GLN A 163 20.58 22.11 2.46
C GLN A 163 19.62 22.82 3.40
N LEU A 164 18.41 22.28 3.57
CA LEU A 164 17.44 22.83 4.50
C LEU A 164 17.92 22.75 5.96
N LEU A 165 18.59 21.67 6.36
CA LEU A 165 19.16 21.50 7.71
C LEU A 165 20.30 22.46 8.00
N ALA A 166 21.11 22.79 7.00
CA ALA A 166 22.26 23.69 7.12
C ALA A 166 21.93 25.17 6.90
N GLY A 167 20.76 25.47 6.31
CA GLY A 167 20.49 26.79 5.76
C GLY A 167 19.33 27.57 6.40
N ASP A 168 18.89 28.57 5.68
CA ASP A 168 18.03 29.66 6.14
C ASP A 168 16.53 29.37 5.88
N GLY A 169 16.08 28.12 5.99
CA GLY A 169 14.69 27.74 5.85
C GLY A 169 14.24 27.54 4.42
N ALA A 170 12.92 27.38 4.20
CA ALA A 170 12.30 27.06 2.93
C ALA A 170 11.37 28.16 2.42
N PHE A 171 11.41 28.40 1.10
CA PHE A 171 10.37 29.09 0.37
C PHE A 171 9.25 28.10 0.02
N ILE A 172 8.03 28.39 0.47
CA ILE A 172 6.87 27.51 0.27
C ILE A 172 5.89 28.22 -0.64
N ASP A 173 5.54 27.57 -1.76
CA ASP A 173 4.66 28.09 -2.80
C ASP A 173 3.83 26.98 -3.45
N GLY A 174 2.80 27.34 -4.20
CA GLY A 174 2.00 26.43 -4.98
C GLY A 174 0.53 26.78 -5.07
N ASP A 175 -0.17 26.08 -5.96
CA ASP A 175 -1.60 26.28 -6.26
C ASP A 175 -2.52 25.30 -5.48
N CYS A 176 -1.95 24.42 -4.64
CA CYS A 176 -2.67 23.38 -3.90
C CYS A 176 -2.26 23.32 -2.42
N LEU A 177 -1.91 24.44 -1.81
CA LEU A 177 -1.32 24.49 -0.47
C LEU A 177 -2.29 24.13 0.68
N ASP A 178 -3.60 24.28 0.51
CA ASP A 178 -4.59 24.22 1.60
C ASP A 178 -4.52 22.93 2.44
N GLY A 179 -4.17 21.80 1.83
CA GLY A 179 -4.05 20.52 2.54
C GLY A 179 -2.72 20.30 3.28
N LEU A 180 -1.68 21.11 3.04
CA LEU A 180 -0.34 20.96 3.61
C LEU A 180 0.13 22.14 4.45
N ASN A 181 -0.67 23.22 4.56
CA ASN A 181 -0.27 24.42 5.30
C ASN A 181 0.17 24.12 6.73
N GLU A 182 -0.64 23.42 7.52
CA GLU A 182 -0.32 23.06 8.90
C GLU A 182 0.92 22.15 9.01
N TRP A 183 1.13 21.29 8.01
CA TRP A 183 2.30 20.42 7.99
C TRP A 183 3.59 21.22 7.75
N PHE A 184 3.54 22.22 6.84
CA PHE A 184 4.67 23.10 6.58
C PHE A 184 4.89 24.20 7.64
N ASP A 185 3.95 24.47 8.54
CA ASP A 185 4.11 25.49 9.59
C ASP A 185 5.28 25.20 10.54
N ARG A 186 5.71 23.93 10.58
CA ARG A 186 6.88 23.52 11.37
C ARG A 186 8.23 23.79 10.67
N VAL A 187 8.21 24.13 9.38
CA VAL A 187 9.42 24.41 8.61
C VAL A 187 9.72 25.89 8.64
N PRO A 188 10.94 26.29 9.05
CA PRO A 188 11.33 27.72 9.05
C PRO A 188 11.21 28.31 7.65
N ARG A 189 10.62 29.50 7.55
CA ARG A 189 10.54 30.25 6.30
C ARG A 189 11.90 30.82 5.92
N GLY A 190 12.26 30.74 4.64
CA GLY A 190 13.55 31.20 4.11
C GLY A 190 13.70 30.90 2.64
N ASN A 191 14.92 30.91 2.12
CA ASN A 191 15.20 30.77 0.70
C ASN A 191 16.27 29.70 0.39
N ALA A 192 16.63 28.85 1.34
CA ALA A 192 17.65 27.82 1.12
C ALA A 192 17.16 26.74 0.12
N VAL A 193 15.88 26.40 0.22
CA VAL A 193 15.23 25.43 -0.66
C VAL A 193 13.81 25.88 -1.00
N SER A 194 13.21 25.30 -2.07
CA SER A 194 11.81 25.50 -2.42
C SER A 194 10.99 24.26 -2.11
N LEU A 195 9.84 24.41 -1.47
CA LEU A 195 8.83 23.39 -1.26
C LEU A 195 7.59 23.82 -2.06
N THR A 196 7.36 23.17 -3.19
CA THR A 196 6.28 23.56 -4.12
C THR A 196 5.16 22.53 -4.07
N VAL A 197 3.91 23.00 -3.94
CA VAL A 197 2.72 22.13 -3.90
C VAL A 197 1.87 22.38 -5.14
N THR A 198 1.80 21.41 -6.05
CA THR A 198 1.09 21.60 -7.32
C THR A 198 0.64 20.29 -7.95
N ARG A 199 -0.47 20.31 -8.69
CA ARG A 199 -0.89 19.23 -9.61
C ARG A 199 -0.23 19.32 -10.96
N ARG A 200 0.35 20.49 -11.30
CA ARG A 200 0.84 20.77 -12.66
C ARG A 200 2.13 20.05 -12.93
N GLN A 201 2.36 19.77 -14.20
CA GLN A 201 3.68 19.32 -14.65
C GLN A 201 4.72 20.40 -14.35
N ARG A 202 5.85 19.95 -13.80
CA ARG A 202 6.93 20.82 -13.43
C ARG A 202 8.27 20.10 -13.56
N THR A 203 9.25 20.77 -14.10
CA THR A 203 10.65 20.35 -13.99
C THR A 203 11.19 20.93 -12.69
N PRO A 204 11.47 20.12 -11.66
CA PRO A 204 11.94 20.63 -10.37
C PRO A 204 13.32 21.28 -10.49
N GLY A 205 13.54 22.37 -9.76
CA GLY A 205 14.85 22.96 -9.57
C GLY A 205 15.80 22.05 -8.76
N GLU A 206 17.08 22.40 -8.74
CA GLU A 206 18.11 21.61 -8.01
C GLU A 206 17.85 21.55 -6.50
N SER A 207 17.34 22.63 -5.90
CA SER A 207 17.04 22.76 -4.47
C SER A 207 15.54 22.82 -4.22
N GLU A 208 14.75 21.99 -4.93
CA GLU A 208 13.30 21.99 -4.85
C GLU A 208 12.74 20.61 -4.56
N LEU A 209 11.73 20.54 -3.66
CA LEU A 209 10.83 19.41 -3.49
C LEU A 209 9.45 19.78 -4.01
N VAL A 210 8.86 18.88 -4.81
CA VAL A 210 7.54 19.10 -5.42
C VAL A 210 6.55 18.08 -4.86
N TYR A 211 5.54 18.57 -4.16
CA TYR A 211 4.47 17.78 -3.54
C TYR A 211 3.21 17.87 -4.40
N CYS A 212 2.63 16.70 -4.68
CA CYS A 212 1.42 16.58 -5.50
C CYS A 212 0.29 15.98 -4.66
N PRO A 213 -0.91 16.60 -4.63
CA PRO A 213 -2.10 15.97 -4.07
C PRO A 213 -2.51 14.77 -4.92
N GLN A 214 -2.80 13.65 -4.31
CA GLN A 214 -3.34 12.46 -4.98
C GLN A 214 -4.87 12.57 -5.05
N ASP A 215 -5.37 13.42 -5.89
CA ASP A 215 -6.79 13.72 -6.07
C ASP A 215 -7.28 13.60 -7.53
N VAL A 216 -6.40 13.19 -8.45
CA VAL A 216 -6.75 12.93 -9.83
C VAL A 216 -7.03 11.44 -10.04
N MET A 217 -8.26 11.12 -10.43
CA MET A 217 -8.74 9.76 -10.70
C MET A 217 -8.60 9.46 -12.19
N LEU A 218 -7.77 8.47 -12.53
CA LEU A 218 -7.52 8.07 -13.92
C LEU A 218 -8.44 6.89 -14.30
N GLY A 219 -9.51 7.17 -15.01
CA GLY A 219 -10.37 6.15 -15.58
C GLY A 219 -9.86 5.70 -16.94
N VAL A 220 -9.79 4.39 -17.16
CA VAL A 220 -9.32 3.78 -18.41
C VAL A 220 -10.23 2.67 -18.91
N GLY A 221 -10.24 2.46 -20.21
CA GLY A 221 -10.87 1.35 -20.88
C GLY A 221 -10.04 0.90 -22.06
N CYS A 222 -10.14 -0.37 -22.46
CA CYS A 222 -9.40 -0.87 -23.61
C CYS A 222 -10.13 -2.04 -24.31
N ALA A 223 -9.76 -2.28 -25.57
CA ALA A 223 -10.07 -3.54 -26.24
C ALA A 223 -9.30 -4.70 -25.57
N ARG A 224 -9.81 -5.95 -25.73
CA ARG A 224 -9.09 -7.14 -25.27
C ARG A 224 -7.74 -7.26 -25.97
N GLY A 225 -6.68 -7.52 -25.18
CA GLY A 225 -5.33 -7.67 -25.70
C GLY A 225 -4.67 -6.36 -26.11
N CYS A 226 -5.15 -5.22 -25.62
CA CYS A 226 -4.48 -3.93 -25.79
C CYS A 226 -3.03 -4.02 -25.31
N GLN A 227 -2.12 -3.50 -26.11
CA GLN A 227 -0.70 -3.49 -25.75
C GLN A 227 -0.44 -2.52 -24.60
N PRO A 228 0.34 -2.89 -23.58
CA PRO A 228 0.67 -2.02 -22.46
C PRO A 228 1.25 -0.68 -22.89
N ASP A 229 2.18 -0.69 -23.84
CA ASP A 229 2.84 0.54 -24.32
C ASP A 229 1.84 1.53 -24.96
N GLU A 230 0.83 1.03 -25.71
CA GLU A 230 -0.21 1.88 -26.28
C GLU A 230 -1.01 2.63 -25.21
N MET A 231 -1.39 1.92 -24.14
CA MET A 231 -2.12 2.51 -23.02
C MET A 231 -1.26 3.53 -22.28
N ILE A 232 -0.01 3.19 -21.98
CA ILE A 232 0.95 4.06 -21.29
C ILE A 232 1.22 5.32 -22.10
N ASP A 233 1.51 5.18 -23.39
CA ASP A 233 1.78 6.31 -24.28
C ASP A 233 0.58 7.27 -24.36
N LEU A 234 -0.64 6.74 -24.51
CA LEU A 234 -1.85 7.53 -24.51
C LEU A 234 -1.96 8.34 -23.22
N VAL A 235 -1.85 7.68 -22.06
CA VAL A 235 -1.99 8.33 -20.75
C VAL A 235 -0.92 9.39 -20.54
N MET A 236 0.34 9.11 -20.81
CA MET A 236 1.44 10.06 -20.59
C MET A 236 1.35 11.28 -21.50
N GLN A 237 0.92 11.09 -22.75
CA GLN A 237 0.69 12.21 -23.67
C GLN A 237 -0.46 13.09 -23.21
N GLU A 238 -1.57 12.49 -22.75
CA GLU A 238 -2.74 13.26 -22.32
C GLU A 238 -2.52 13.93 -20.96
N LEU A 239 -1.76 13.33 -20.04
CA LEU A 239 -1.32 14.01 -18.81
C LEU A 239 -0.49 15.26 -19.15
N THR A 240 0.41 15.15 -20.13
CA THR A 240 1.21 16.28 -20.60
C THR A 240 0.34 17.39 -21.22
N ARG A 241 -0.65 17.04 -22.04
CA ARG A 241 -1.60 18.00 -22.63
C ARG A 241 -2.50 18.67 -21.61
N ALA A 242 -2.87 17.93 -20.59
CA ALA A 242 -3.71 18.43 -19.49
C ALA A 242 -2.92 19.23 -18.44
N ASP A 243 -1.60 19.32 -18.56
CA ASP A 243 -0.71 19.93 -17.56
C ASP A 243 -0.87 19.29 -16.16
N ILE A 244 -1.01 17.96 -16.10
CA ILE A 244 -1.18 17.18 -14.86
C ILE A 244 0.08 16.37 -14.60
N ASN A 245 0.64 16.50 -13.39
CA ASN A 245 1.75 15.70 -12.92
C ASN A 245 1.28 14.26 -12.62
N ALA A 246 2.00 13.27 -13.12
CA ALA A 246 1.69 11.85 -12.87
C ALA A 246 1.64 11.50 -11.37
N ALA A 247 2.40 12.20 -10.53
CA ALA A 247 2.36 12.02 -9.07
C ALA A 247 1.03 12.46 -8.42
N SER A 248 0.17 13.21 -9.14
CA SER A 248 -1.17 13.56 -8.65
C SER A 248 -2.22 12.47 -8.93
N ILE A 249 -1.89 11.43 -9.70
CA ILE A 249 -2.80 10.31 -9.92
C ILE A 249 -2.92 9.51 -8.64
N ALA A 250 -4.16 9.35 -8.14
CA ALA A 250 -4.46 8.57 -6.95
C ALA A 250 -4.59 7.08 -7.24
N GLY A 251 -5.06 6.72 -8.45
CA GLY A 251 -5.26 5.34 -8.87
C GLY A 251 -5.69 5.22 -10.33
N VAL A 252 -5.60 4.01 -10.85
CA VAL A 252 -6.14 3.61 -12.15
C VAL A 252 -7.46 2.90 -11.92
N PHE A 253 -8.51 3.28 -12.66
CA PHE A 253 -9.87 2.80 -12.47
C PHE A 253 -10.46 2.25 -13.77
N SER A 254 -11.15 1.10 -13.69
CA SER A 254 -11.78 0.48 -14.86
C SER A 254 -13.00 -0.36 -14.46
N VAL A 255 -13.60 -1.05 -15.46
CA VAL A 255 -14.67 -2.01 -15.25
C VAL A 255 -14.12 -3.40 -14.89
N ASP A 256 -14.86 -4.16 -14.11
CA ASP A 256 -14.50 -5.52 -13.64
C ASP A 256 -14.20 -6.52 -14.77
N LEU A 257 -14.89 -6.37 -15.92
CA LEU A 257 -14.61 -7.16 -17.13
C LEU A 257 -13.17 -7.04 -17.67
N LYS A 258 -12.42 -6.03 -17.21
CA LYS A 258 -11.04 -5.72 -17.61
C LYS A 258 -10.03 -5.95 -16.48
N ALA A 259 -10.45 -6.60 -15.39
CA ALA A 259 -9.61 -6.86 -14.22
C ALA A 259 -8.31 -7.62 -14.55
N ASP A 260 -8.33 -8.45 -15.58
CA ASP A 260 -7.24 -9.31 -16.03
C ASP A 260 -6.42 -8.75 -17.20
N GLU A 261 -6.72 -7.53 -17.68
CA GLU A 261 -6.01 -6.94 -18.82
C GLU A 261 -4.60 -6.47 -18.46
N PRO A 262 -3.54 -7.02 -19.09
CA PRO A 262 -2.15 -6.69 -18.77
C PRO A 262 -1.83 -5.19 -18.91
N ALA A 263 -2.48 -4.49 -19.85
CA ALA A 263 -2.27 -3.07 -20.07
C ALA A 263 -2.66 -2.21 -18.86
N LEU A 264 -3.74 -2.57 -18.14
CA LEU A 264 -4.17 -1.86 -16.93
C LEU A 264 -3.19 -2.08 -15.78
N HIS A 265 -2.73 -3.32 -15.60
CA HIS A 265 -1.75 -3.65 -14.56
C HIS A 265 -0.40 -2.98 -14.82
N ALA A 266 0.06 -2.98 -16.09
CA ALA A 266 1.32 -2.31 -16.47
C ALA A 266 1.25 -0.80 -16.26
N LEU A 267 0.12 -0.16 -16.60
CA LEU A 267 -0.10 1.27 -16.37
C LEU A 267 -0.09 1.61 -14.87
N ALA A 268 -0.82 0.85 -14.06
CA ALA A 268 -0.87 1.05 -12.61
C ALA A 268 0.53 0.87 -11.97
N ALA A 269 1.28 -0.15 -12.39
CA ALA A 269 2.65 -0.40 -11.95
C ALA A 269 3.62 0.72 -12.37
N MET A 270 3.51 1.23 -13.60
CA MET A 270 4.35 2.31 -14.10
C MET A 270 4.09 3.62 -13.36
N LEU A 271 2.82 3.93 -13.03
CA LEU A 271 2.45 5.10 -12.23
C LEU A 271 2.69 4.91 -10.74
N ASP A 272 2.99 3.68 -10.31
CA ASP A 272 3.10 3.28 -8.91
C ASP A 272 1.84 3.68 -8.11
N VAL A 273 0.67 3.27 -8.61
CA VAL A 273 -0.64 3.52 -8.00
C VAL A 273 -1.52 2.26 -8.03
N PRO A 274 -2.51 2.14 -7.15
CA PRO A 274 -3.42 1.00 -7.14
C PRO A 274 -4.31 0.97 -8.39
N LEU A 275 -4.57 -0.25 -8.88
CA LEU A 275 -5.66 -0.53 -9.81
C LEU A 275 -6.92 -0.88 -9.00
N ARG A 276 -8.02 -0.20 -9.31
CA ARG A 276 -9.36 -0.46 -8.76
C ARG A 276 -10.36 -0.70 -9.87
N ILE A 277 -11.30 -1.57 -9.62
CA ILE A 277 -12.33 -1.94 -10.60
C ILE A 277 -13.72 -1.76 -10.00
N PHE A 278 -14.67 -1.40 -10.85
CA PHE A 278 -16.07 -1.24 -10.52
C PHE A 278 -16.92 -2.26 -11.29
N ASP A 279 -18.04 -2.65 -10.72
CA ASP A 279 -19.06 -3.40 -11.44
C ASP A 279 -19.80 -2.49 -12.43
N ARG A 280 -20.56 -3.13 -13.32
CA ARG A 280 -21.31 -2.42 -14.37
C ARG A 280 -22.41 -1.54 -13.82
N GLU A 281 -23.06 -1.92 -12.73
CA GLU A 281 -24.15 -1.17 -12.12
C GLU A 281 -23.65 0.17 -11.56
N THR A 282 -22.52 0.15 -10.85
CA THR A 282 -21.84 1.36 -10.35
C THR A 282 -21.49 2.31 -11.49
N LEU A 283 -20.90 1.80 -12.57
CA LEU A 283 -20.51 2.64 -13.72
C LEU A 283 -21.72 3.15 -14.51
N ALA A 284 -22.78 2.38 -14.62
CA ALA A 284 -24.02 2.81 -15.27
C ALA A 284 -24.72 3.96 -14.52
N ALA A 285 -24.59 4.01 -13.20
CA ALA A 285 -25.12 5.11 -12.40
C ALA A 285 -24.47 6.46 -12.72
N GLU A 286 -23.26 6.47 -13.27
CA GLU A 286 -22.54 7.67 -13.70
C GLU A 286 -23.00 8.22 -15.06
N ALA A 287 -23.88 7.52 -15.78
CA ALA A 287 -24.35 7.91 -17.13
C ALA A 287 -24.78 9.39 -17.25
N PRO A 288 -25.51 9.99 -16.27
CA PRO A 288 -25.92 11.40 -16.35
C PRO A 288 -24.75 12.41 -16.30
N ARG A 289 -23.58 11.98 -15.83
CA ARG A 289 -22.39 12.83 -15.63
C ARG A 289 -21.38 12.72 -16.77
N LEU A 290 -21.58 11.79 -17.72
CA LEU A 290 -20.66 11.57 -18.83
C LEU A 290 -20.70 12.72 -19.83
N ALA A 291 -19.53 13.16 -20.28
CA ALA A 291 -19.40 14.17 -21.34
C ALA A 291 -19.40 13.55 -22.74
N SER A 292 -19.00 12.28 -22.88
CA SER A 292 -18.80 11.60 -24.17
C SER A 292 -19.39 10.19 -24.16
N PRO A 293 -20.72 10.04 -24.01
CA PRO A 293 -21.37 8.72 -24.03
C PRO A 293 -21.20 8.05 -25.40
N SER A 294 -21.17 6.72 -25.44
CA SER A 294 -20.97 5.90 -26.64
C SER A 294 -22.03 4.80 -26.72
N ALA A 295 -22.91 4.91 -27.69
CA ALA A 295 -23.94 3.91 -27.93
C ALA A 295 -23.39 2.52 -28.27
N VAL A 296 -22.22 2.44 -28.93
CA VAL A 296 -21.54 1.17 -29.24
C VAL A 296 -21.10 0.45 -27.98
N VAL A 297 -20.50 1.17 -27.05
CA VAL A 297 -20.05 0.58 -25.77
C VAL A 297 -21.23 0.21 -24.90
N GLU A 298 -22.31 1.01 -24.95
CA GLU A 298 -23.54 0.72 -24.23
C GLU A 298 -24.21 -0.57 -24.74
N GLU A 299 -24.23 -0.78 -26.05
CA GLU A 299 -24.76 -2.00 -26.67
C GLU A 299 -23.92 -3.25 -26.30
N GLU A 300 -22.60 -3.12 -26.24
CA GLU A 300 -21.69 -4.24 -25.97
C GLU A 300 -21.65 -4.65 -24.49
N ILE A 301 -21.61 -3.68 -23.57
CA ILE A 301 -21.36 -3.95 -22.14
C ILE A 301 -22.39 -3.32 -21.19
N GLY A 302 -23.40 -2.60 -21.71
CA GLY A 302 -24.47 -1.98 -20.93
C GLY A 302 -24.08 -0.70 -20.20
N ILE A 303 -22.96 -0.07 -20.57
CA ILE A 303 -22.45 1.16 -19.97
C ILE A 303 -22.10 2.15 -21.10
N PRO A 304 -22.59 3.40 -21.08
CA PRO A 304 -22.34 4.36 -22.17
C PRO A 304 -20.90 4.88 -22.25
N GLY A 305 -20.01 4.46 -21.34
CA GLY A 305 -18.58 4.82 -21.38
C GLY A 305 -17.81 4.40 -20.15
N VAL A 306 -16.76 3.61 -20.30
CA VAL A 306 -15.98 3.07 -19.18
C VAL A 306 -15.04 4.13 -18.57
N ALA A 307 -14.22 4.80 -19.38
CA ALA A 307 -13.16 5.67 -18.87
C ALA A 307 -13.70 6.86 -18.05
N GLU A 308 -14.70 7.59 -18.57
CA GLU A 308 -15.30 8.72 -17.84
C GLU A 308 -16.08 8.22 -16.61
N ALA A 309 -16.86 7.13 -16.75
CA ALA A 309 -17.63 6.57 -15.64
C ALA A 309 -16.73 6.09 -14.50
N ALA A 310 -15.65 5.38 -14.80
CA ALA A 310 -14.71 4.90 -13.79
C ALA A 310 -13.97 6.06 -13.08
N ALA A 311 -13.56 7.10 -13.83
CA ALA A 311 -12.96 8.28 -13.24
C ALA A 311 -13.93 9.02 -12.30
N LEU A 312 -15.19 9.21 -12.72
CA LEU A 312 -16.22 9.91 -11.94
C LEU A 312 -16.67 9.10 -10.72
N ALA A 313 -16.87 7.80 -10.87
CA ALA A 313 -17.20 6.91 -9.74
C ALA A 313 -16.09 6.92 -8.68
N ALA A 314 -14.82 6.95 -9.11
CA ALA A 314 -13.68 7.05 -8.21
C ALA A 314 -13.58 8.41 -7.52
N ALA A 315 -13.89 9.49 -8.23
CA ALA A 315 -13.86 10.85 -7.67
C ALA A 315 -15.04 11.15 -6.74
N GLY A 316 -16.06 10.29 -6.72
CA GLY A 316 -17.25 10.43 -5.88
C GLY A 316 -18.29 11.43 -6.42
N PRO A 317 -19.38 11.66 -5.66
CA PRO A 317 -20.50 12.46 -6.11
C PRO A 317 -20.15 13.92 -6.41
N ASP A 318 -19.25 14.50 -5.63
CA ASP A 318 -18.78 15.88 -5.80
C ASP A 318 -17.58 15.99 -6.75
N GLY A 319 -17.09 14.88 -7.27
CA GLY A 319 -16.00 14.80 -8.22
C GLY A 319 -16.36 15.45 -9.56
N LYS A 320 -15.37 15.97 -10.27
CA LYS A 320 -15.55 16.68 -11.55
C LYS A 320 -14.68 16.10 -12.65
N LEU A 321 -15.26 15.86 -13.81
CA LEU A 321 -14.50 15.49 -15.00
C LEU A 321 -13.63 16.69 -15.43
N ILE A 322 -12.31 16.53 -15.38
CA ILE A 322 -11.34 17.58 -15.76
C ILE A 322 -10.71 17.33 -17.14
N HIS A 323 -10.71 16.07 -17.60
CA HIS A 323 -10.27 15.71 -18.94
C HIS A 323 -11.22 14.66 -19.51
N LYS A 324 -11.90 15.03 -20.61
CA LYS A 324 -12.88 14.17 -21.27
C LYS A 324 -12.20 12.97 -21.92
N LYS A 325 -13.00 11.95 -22.23
CA LYS A 325 -12.52 10.74 -22.88
C LYS A 325 -11.71 11.05 -24.14
N VAL A 326 -10.47 10.58 -24.14
CA VAL A 326 -9.59 10.51 -25.32
C VAL A 326 -9.32 9.05 -25.65
N LYS A 327 -9.10 8.76 -26.92
CA LYS A 327 -8.88 7.39 -27.39
C LYS A 327 -7.67 7.29 -28.33
N SER A 328 -6.97 6.15 -28.26
CA SER A 328 -6.08 5.64 -29.30
C SER A 328 -6.83 4.60 -30.18
N ALA A 329 -6.11 3.69 -30.81
CA ALA A 329 -6.71 2.60 -31.56
C ALA A 329 -7.47 1.62 -30.63
N ASN A 330 -6.85 1.23 -29.48
CA ASN A 330 -7.36 0.19 -28.61
C ASN A 330 -7.53 0.64 -27.15
N ALA A 331 -7.16 1.86 -26.78
CA ALA A 331 -7.24 2.37 -25.42
C ALA A 331 -8.06 3.66 -25.32
N THR A 332 -8.65 3.90 -24.16
CA THR A 332 -9.35 5.14 -23.81
C THR A 332 -8.95 5.55 -22.39
N MET A 333 -8.87 6.86 -22.16
CA MET A 333 -8.66 7.42 -20.83
C MET A 333 -9.53 8.65 -20.60
N ALA A 334 -9.77 8.97 -19.33
CA ALA A 334 -10.37 10.21 -18.85
C ALA A 334 -9.84 10.53 -17.45
N LEU A 335 -9.90 11.81 -17.06
CA LEU A 335 -9.49 12.23 -15.71
C LEU A 335 -10.66 12.91 -15.00
N ALA A 336 -10.85 12.56 -13.73
CA ALA A 336 -11.73 13.30 -12.84
C ALA A 336 -10.95 13.76 -11.60
N LEU A 337 -11.37 14.89 -11.04
CA LEU A 337 -10.80 15.48 -9.84
C LEU A 337 -11.71 15.17 -8.66
N ALA A 338 -11.17 14.56 -7.62
CA ALA A 338 -11.85 14.42 -6.35
C ALA A 338 -11.85 15.74 -5.55
N PRO A 339 -12.78 15.95 -4.63
CA PRO A 339 -12.87 17.20 -3.85
C PRO A 339 -11.69 17.41 -2.90
N ALA A 340 -10.97 16.35 -2.54
CA ALA A 340 -9.80 16.39 -1.67
C ALA A 340 -8.83 15.24 -2.04
N PRO A 341 -7.55 15.33 -1.63
CA PRO A 341 -6.60 14.23 -1.75
C PRO A 341 -7.12 12.96 -1.07
N VAL A 342 -6.89 11.81 -1.72
CA VAL A 342 -7.43 10.52 -1.28
C VAL A 342 -6.27 9.57 -0.98
N ASP A 343 -6.28 9.00 0.22
CA ASP A 343 -5.35 7.94 0.60
C ASP A 343 -5.77 6.59 0.02
N GLU A 344 -4.81 5.71 -0.26
CA GLU A 344 -5.07 4.41 -0.90
C GLU A 344 -6.18 3.58 -0.23
N PRO A 345 -6.24 3.43 1.10
CA PRO A 345 -7.30 2.68 1.76
C PRO A 345 -8.70 3.25 1.53
N ALA A 346 -8.82 4.56 1.25
CA ALA A 346 -10.08 5.25 1.03
C ALA A 346 -10.51 5.28 -0.44
N LEU A 347 -9.69 4.76 -1.37
CA LEU A 347 -10.04 4.72 -2.79
C LEU A 347 -11.28 3.85 -3.04
N ALA A 348 -12.21 4.39 -3.80
CA ALA A 348 -13.40 3.68 -4.24
C ALA A 348 -13.06 2.52 -5.20
N GLY A 349 -14.01 1.59 -5.35
CA GLY A 349 -13.81 0.38 -6.14
C GLY A 349 -13.06 -0.72 -5.37
N ARG A 350 -13.03 -1.92 -5.93
CA ARG A 350 -12.32 -3.07 -5.35
C ARG A 350 -11.00 -3.34 -6.07
N LYS A 351 -10.03 -3.92 -5.39
CA LYS A 351 -8.80 -4.40 -6.05
C LYS A 351 -9.15 -5.59 -6.99
N PRO A 352 -8.44 -5.78 -8.11
CA PRO A 352 -8.46 -7.03 -8.83
C PRO A 352 -7.89 -8.12 -7.92
N GLY A 353 -8.60 -9.25 -7.80
CA GLY A 353 -8.06 -10.39 -7.07
C GLY A 353 -7.12 -11.22 -7.95
N ARG A 354 -6.30 -12.04 -7.31
CA ARG A 354 -5.33 -12.91 -7.98
C ARG A 354 -5.40 -14.32 -7.44
N VAL A 355 -5.15 -15.31 -8.30
CA VAL A 355 -4.83 -16.67 -7.88
C VAL A 355 -3.33 -16.88 -8.08
N MET A 356 -2.63 -17.18 -6.99
CA MET A 356 -1.19 -17.47 -6.99
C MET A 356 -1.02 -18.97 -6.79
N LEU A 357 -0.47 -19.65 -7.80
CA LEU A 357 -0.16 -21.06 -7.72
C LEU A 357 1.23 -21.23 -7.10
N ILE A 358 1.30 -21.82 -5.91
CA ILE A 358 2.53 -21.83 -5.12
C ILE A 358 2.92 -23.25 -4.73
N GLY A 359 4.06 -23.70 -5.22
CA GLY A 359 4.72 -24.92 -4.76
C GLY A 359 5.42 -24.68 -3.42
N ILE A 360 5.10 -25.47 -2.40
CA ILE A 360 5.70 -25.34 -1.05
C ILE A 360 6.93 -26.24 -0.83
N GLY A 361 7.32 -27.03 -1.82
CA GLY A 361 8.40 -28.03 -1.69
C GLY A 361 8.06 -29.12 -0.67
N PRO A 362 9.05 -29.76 -0.04
CA PRO A 362 8.81 -30.86 0.90
C PRO A 362 8.24 -30.38 2.28
N GLY A 363 7.81 -29.14 2.40
CA GLY A 363 7.11 -28.59 3.56
C GLY A 363 7.99 -27.89 4.61
N GLN A 364 9.30 -28.03 4.58
CA GLN A 364 10.19 -27.31 5.49
C GLN A 364 10.42 -25.86 5.01
N ALA A 365 10.45 -24.91 5.93
CA ALA A 365 10.61 -23.49 5.61
C ALA A 365 11.92 -23.21 4.85
N GLU A 366 12.99 -23.95 5.16
CA GLU A 366 14.32 -23.81 4.57
C GLU A 366 14.35 -24.21 3.06
N TRP A 367 13.36 -24.98 2.61
CA TRP A 367 13.24 -25.43 1.21
C TRP A 367 12.23 -24.61 0.40
N ARG A 368 11.49 -23.72 1.06
CA ARG A 368 10.56 -22.82 0.40
C ARG A 368 11.29 -21.54 -0.02
N THR A 369 11.07 -21.10 -1.26
CA THR A 369 11.69 -19.85 -1.74
C THR A 369 11.19 -18.65 -0.95
N PRO A 370 11.99 -17.58 -0.80
CA PRO A 370 11.52 -16.33 -0.19
C PRO A 370 10.30 -15.74 -0.90
N GLU A 371 10.23 -15.84 -2.21
CA GLU A 371 9.10 -15.38 -3.02
C GLU A 371 7.82 -16.14 -2.69
N ALA A 372 7.87 -17.49 -2.63
CA ALA A 372 6.74 -18.31 -2.22
C ALA A 372 6.26 -17.95 -0.82
N SER A 373 7.19 -17.70 0.11
CA SER A 373 6.86 -17.26 1.48
C SER A 373 6.15 -15.91 1.48
N GLN A 374 6.62 -14.93 0.70
CA GLN A 374 5.99 -13.62 0.57
C GLN A 374 4.58 -13.70 -0.03
N MET A 375 4.40 -14.49 -1.09
CA MET A 375 3.10 -14.70 -1.72
C MET A 375 2.10 -15.35 -0.75
N ILE A 376 2.51 -16.36 0.01
CA ILE A 376 1.67 -17.02 1.03
C ILE A 376 1.24 -16.02 2.10
N LEU A 377 2.21 -15.29 2.68
CA LEU A 377 1.96 -14.38 3.79
C LEU A 377 1.21 -13.10 3.38
N GLY A 378 1.26 -12.74 2.12
CA GLY A 378 0.49 -11.62 1.54
C GLY A 378 -0.88 -12.02 1.00
N ALA A 379 -1.27 -13.29 1.09
CA ALA A 379 -2.56 -13.75 0.61
C ALA A 379 -3.70 -13.42 1.58
N ASP A 380 -4.87 -13.10 1.03
CA ASP A 380 -6.11 -12.91 1.80
C ASP A 380 -6.71 -14.27 2.24
N GLU A 381 -6.39 -15.34 1.47
CA GLU A 381 -6.88 -16.69 1.77
C GLU A 381 -5.93 -17.76 1.21
N LEU A 382 -5.70 -18.82 2.00
CA LEU A 382 -4.98 -20.01 1.59
C LEU A 382 -5.96 -21.07 1.13
N VAL A 383 -5.68 -21.66 -0.03
CA VAL A 383 -6.47 -22.76 -0.61
C VAL A 383 -5.51 -23.92 -0.89
N GLY A 384 -5.91 -25.12 -0.60
CA GLY A 384 -5.05 -26.27 -0.83
C GLY A 384 -5.54 -27.55 -0.17
N TYR A 385 -4.74 -28.61 -0.33
CA TYR A 385 -4.92 -29.82 0.47
C TYR A 385 -4.54 -29.51 1.92
N ASP A 386 -5.34 -30.00 2.88
CA ASP A 386 -5.20 -29.68 4.31
C ASP A 386 -3.77 -29.92 4.84
N LEU A 387 -3.15 -31.04 4.44
CA LEU A 387 -1.76 -31.36 4.80
C LEU A 387 -0.77 -30.29 4.33
N TYR A 388 -0.94 -29.73 3.12
CA TYR A 388 -0.01 -28.72 2.59
C TYR A 388 -0.13 -27.41 3.35
N ILE A 389 -1.35 -27.03 3.72
CA ILE A 389 -1.57 -25.85 4.54
C ILE A 389 -1.00 -26.04 5.95
N ASP A 390 -1.17 -27.23 6.54
CA ASP A 390 -0.62 -27.57 7.86
C ASP A 390 0.92 -27.52 7.91
N LEU A 391 1.60 -27.85 6.80
CA LEU A 391 3.06 -27.76 6.69
C LEU A 391 3.59 -26.31 6.78
N LEU A 392 2.75 -25.30 6.56
CA LEU A 392 3.15 -23.90 6.76
C LEU A 392 3.29 -23.54 8.24
N GLY A 393 2.62 -24.26 9.13
CA GLY A 393 2.72 -24.09 10.57
C GLY A 393 2.22 -22.73 11.08
N ALA A 394 2.83 -22.27 12.17
CA ALA A 394 2.40 -21.06 12.89
C ALA A 394 2.51 -19.76 12.06
N VAL A 395 3.35 -19.73 11.04
CA VAL A 395 3.56 -18.53 10.19
C VAL A 395 2.30 -18.16 9.43
N ALA A 396 1.55 -19.15 8.97
CA ALA A 396 0.31 -18.95 8.19
C ALA A 396 -0.97 -19.11 9.02
N ALA A 397 -0.86 -19.34 10.33
CA ALA A 397 -2.01 -19.65 11.20
C ALA A 397 -3.05 -18.52 11.32
N HIS A 398 -2.66 -17.28 10.98
CA HIS A 398 -3.54 -16.12 11.01
C HIS A 398 -4.29 -15.89 9.67
N ILE A 399 -3.88 -16.58 8.59
CA ILE A 399 -4.48 -16.41 7.27
C ILE A 399 -5.71 -17.31 7.17
N PRO A 400 -6.87 -16.80 6.75
CA PRO A 400 -8.04 -17.61 6.46
C PRO A 400 -7.68 -18.75 5.51
N ARG A 401 -8.20 -19.96 5.76
CA ARG A 401 -7.89 -21.13 4.95
C ARG A 401 -9.15 -21.85 4.47
N ARG A 402 -9.05 -22.43 3.29
CA ARG A 402 -10.05 -23.32 2.71
C ARG A 402 -9.39 -24.64 2.32
N ASP A 403 -9.73 -25.68 3.07
CA ASP A 403 -9.18 -27.02 2.90
C ASP A 403 -9.99 -27.80 1.85
N PHE A 404 -9.27 -28.55 1.03
CA PHE A 404 -9.82 -29.50 0.05
C PHE A 404 -9.18 -30.86 0.23
N ARG A 405 -9.91 -31.93 -0.17
CA ARG A 405 -9.40 -33.29 -0.12
C ARG A 405 -8.72 -33.63 -1.45
N LEU A 406 -7.87 -34.67 -1.41
CA LEU A 406 -7.33 -35.26 -2.63
C LEU A 406 -8.48 -35.74 -3.53
N GLY A 407 -8.44 -35.37 -4.84
CA GLY A 407 -9.49 -35.65 -5.81
C GLY A 407 -10.53 -34.52 -5.97
N GLU A 408 -10.40 -33.41 -5.19
CA GLU A 408 -11.26 -32.25 -5.29
C GLU A 408 -10.59 -31.06 -6.01
N GLU A 409 -9.60 -31.34 -6.89
CA GLU A 409 -8.80 -30.32 -7.55
C GLU A 409 -9.63 -29.33 -8.37
N GLU A 410 -10.67 -29.84 -9.09
CA GLU A 410 -11.55 -28.98 -9.87
C GLU A 410 -12.37 -28.03 -8.98
N ALA A 411 -12.92 -28.53 -7.88
CA ALA A 411 -13.66 -27.73 -6.91
C ALA A 411 -12.74 -26.68 -6.25
N ARG A 412 -11.51 -27.04 -5.94
CA ARG A 412 -10.47 -26.15 -5.41
C ARG A 412 -10.15 -25.02 -6.39
N CYS A 413 -9.83 -25.34 -7.63
CA CYS A 413 -9.56 -24.32 -8.67
C CYS A 413 -10.75 -23.39 -8.89
N ARG A 414 -11.97 -23.94 -8.96
CA ARG A 414 -13.19 -23.15 -9.10
C ARG A 414 -13.35 -22.17 -7.95
N TYR A 415 -13.21 -22.64 -6.72
CA TYR A 415 -13.27 -21.80 -5.53
C TYR A 415 -12.21 -20.68 -5.53
N ALA A 416 -10.95 -21.01 -5.86
CA ALA A 416 -9.88 -20.03 -5.92
C ALA A 416 -10.18 -18.91 -6.95
N LEU A 417 -10.71 -19.28 -8.13
CA LEU A 417 -11.12 -18.32 -9.15
C LEU A 417 -12.32 -17.47 -8.72
N GLU A 418 -13.30 -18.06 -8.06
CA GLU A 418 -14.48 -17.34 -7.52
C GLU A 418 -14.06 -16.35 -6.43
N ALA A 419 -13.17 -16.74 -5.52
CA ALA A 419 -12.63 -15.87 -4.49
C ALA A 419 -11.79 -14.71 -5.08
N ALA A 420 -10.98 -14.98 -6.10
CA ALA A 420 -10.24 -13.94 -6.81
C ALA A 420 -11.18 -12.99 -7.58
N ALA A 421 -12.26 -13.51 -8.16
CA ALA A 421 -13.25 -12.70 -8.88
C ALA A 421 -13.92 -11.63 -7.99
N VAL A 422 -13.95 -11.84 -6.67
CA VAL A 422 -14.44 -10.84 -5.70
C VAL A 422 -13.34 -9.99 -5.07
N GLY A 423 -12.09 -10.07 -5.59
CA GLY A 423 -11.00 -9.19 -5.20
C GLY A 423 -10.03 -9.75 -4.16
N LYS A 424 -10.11 -11.05 -3.83
CA LYS A 424 -9.15 -11.69 -2.92
C LYS A 424 -7.85 -12.10 -3.64
N ASP A 425 -6.74 -11.92 -2.96
CA ASP A 425 -5.48 -12.56 -3.33
C ASP A 425 -5.45 -13.96 -2.70
N VAL A 426 -5.57 -15.00 -3.53
CA VAL A 426 -5.69 -16.39 -3.11
C VAL A 426 -4.38 -17.12 -3.39
N ALA A 427 -3.77 -17.73 -2.37
CA ALA A 427 -2.65 -18.63 -2.52
C ALA A 427 -3.14 -20.08 -2.62
N ASP A 428 -3.08 -20.66 -3.81
CA ASP A 428 -3.40 -22.08 -4.06
C ASP A 428 -2.13 -22.91 -3.96
N LEU A 429 -2.07 -23.80 -2.96
CA LEU A 429 -0.86 -24.48 -2.53
C LEU A 429 -0.74 -25.89 -3.11
N PHE A 430 0.47 -26.21 -3.59
CA PHE A 430 0.86 -27.51 -4.09
C PHE A 430 2.08 -28.05 -3.34
N GLY A 431 2.15 -29.37 -3.20
CA GLY A 431 3.28 -30.11 -2.62
C GLY A 431 4.13 -30.78 -3.69
#